data_49ddaf0da72b5277b15f089faec82027
#
_entry.id   49ddaf0da72b5277b15f089faec82027
#
_cell.length_a   1.000
_cell.length_b   1.000
_cell.length_c   1.000
_cell.angle_alpha   90.00
_cell.angle_beta   90.00
_cell.angle_gamma   90.00
#
_symmetry.space_group_name_H-M   'P 1'
#
loop_
_entity.id
_entity.type
_entity.pdbx_description
1 polymer ?
#
loop_
_entity_poly.entity_id
_entity_poly.type
_entity_poly.pdbx_seq_one_letter_code
_entity_poly.pdbx_strand_id
1 'polypeptide(L)'
;MKNSSNNIFNYIKNNFRNISILDVGARDGVGGPWNKINKDFVDLILVEPDPEEAAKIENELSKKQNSIVVQAAFWNDEKSLLLNLNQSPGTSSIFSSNFSFLNQFSDSNRFKSVKKIIVKCD
;
A
#
# COMPACT_ATOMS: atom_id res chain seq x y z
N MET A 1 -25.60 -22.52 7.18
CA MET A 1 -25.06 -21.18 7.49
C MET A 1 -24.28 -20.52 6.34
N LYS A 2 -24.78 -20.54 5.09
CA LYS A 2 -24.09 -19.95 3.93
C LYS A 2 -24.75 -18.66 3.36
N ASN A 3 -25.79 -18.10 4.01
CA ASN A 3 -26.60 -17.05 3.41
C ASN A 3 -26.47 -15.63 4.00
N SER A 4 -25.72 -15.42 5.08
CA SER A 4 -25.67 -14.08 5.70
C SER A 4 -24.70 -13.11 4.98
N SER A 5 -23.56 -13.61 4.53
CA SER A 5 -22.58 -12.78 3.81
C SER A 5 -23.11 -12.29 2.45
N ASN A 6 -23.86 -13.13 1.73
CA ASN A 6 -24.49 -12.73 0.46
C ASN A 6 -25.53 -11.62 0.64
N ASN A 7 -26.22 -11.56 1.77
CA ASN A 7 -27.22 -10.53 2.04
C ASN A 7 -26.60 -9.14 2.24
N ILE A 8 -25.46 -9.05 2.94
CA ILE A 8 -24.78 -7.78 3.16
C ILE A 8 -24.20 -7.25 1.84
N PHE A 9 -23.54 -8.09 1.04
CA PHE A 9 -23.02 -7.68 -0.24
C PHE A 9 -24.11 -7.24 -1.22
N ASN A 10 -25.24 -7.95 -1.27
CA ASN A 10 -26.39 -7.56 -2.09
C ASN A 10 -27.03 -6.26 -1.59
N TYR A 11 -27.10 -6.05 -0.28
CA TYR A 11 -27.59 -4.79 0.29
C TYR A 11 -26.67 -3.61 -0.08
N ILE A 12 -25.36 -3.77 0.06
CA ILE A 12 -24.36 -2.76 -0.34
C ILE A 12 -24.50 -2.47 -1.82
N LYS A 13 -24.55 -3.49 -2.67
CA LYS A 13 -24.69 -3.37 -4.13
C LYS A 13 -25.93 -2.55 -4.53
N ASN A 14 -27.04 -2.75 -3.86
CA ASN A 14 -28.32 -2.15 -4.24
C ASN A 14 -28.53 -0.75 -3.66
N ASN A 15 -27.79 -0.39 -2.58
CA ASN A 15 -28.03 0.84 -1.84
C ASN A 15 -26.83 1.81 -1.85
N PHE A 16 -25.65 1.35 -2.22
CA PHE A 16 -24.44 2.17 -2.27
C PHE A 16 -23.84 2.10 -3.67
N ARG A 17 -23.26 3.21 -4.10
CA ARG A 17 -22.31 3.23 -5.22
C ARG A 17 -21.02 2.57 -4.75
N ASN A 18 -19.98 2.59 -5.56
CA ASN A 18 -18.69 1.97 -5.24
C ASN A 18 -18.14 2.42 -3.88
N ILE A 19 -17.49 1.50 -3.19
CA ILE A 19 -16.70 1.79 -2.00
C ILE A 19 -15.32 2.22 -2.49
N SER A 20 -14.89 3.43 -2.14
CA SER A 20 -13.52 3.88 -2.40
C SER A 20 -12.60 3.46 -1.25
N ILE A 21 -11.52 2.79 -1.58
CA ILE A 21 -10.48 2.36 -0.63
C ILE A 21 -9.20 3.11 -0.99
N LEU A 22 -8.67 3.84 -0.01
CA LEU A 22 -7.33 4.41 -0.06
C LEU A 22 -6.39 3.54 0.77
N ASP A 23 -5.40 2.95 0.12
CA ASP A 23 -4.36 2.15 0.76
C ASP A 23 -3.02 2.89 0.65
N VAL A 24 -2.45 3.27 1.78
CA VAL A 24 -1.21 4.04 1.86
C VAL A 24 -0.07 3.13 2.28
N GLY A 25 0.97 3.06 1.44
CA GLY A 25 2.03 2.07 1.56
C GLY A 25 1.60 0.72 0.99
N ALA A 26 1.02 0.76 -0.20
CA ALA A 26 0.37 -0.37 -0.87
C ALA A 26 1.33 -1.40 -1.47
N ARG A 27 2.55 -1.51 -0.93
CA ARG A 27 3.53 -2.51 -1.36
C ARG A 27 2.92 -3.91 -1.42
N ASP A 28 3.27 -4.69 -2.43
CA ASP A 28 2.68 -5.98 -2.77
C ASP A 28 1.19 -5.91 -3.21
N GLY A 29 0.66 -4.71 -3.46
CA GLY A 29 -0.70 -4.50 -3.93
C GLY A 29 -1.75 -4.65 -2.84
N VAL A 30 -2.97 -4.98 -3.26
CA VAL A 30 -4.13 -5.01 -2.36
C VAL A 30 -4.08 -6.21 -1.40
N GLY A 31 -3.80 -5.93 -0.13
CA GLY A 31 -3.81 -6.92 0.94
C GLY A 31 -5.22 -7.33 1.41
N GLY A 32 -5.28 -8.35 2.29
CA GLY A 32 -6.51 -8.73 2.97
C GLY A 32 -6.95 -7.68 4.00
N PRO A 33 -8.25 -7.49 4.21
CA PRO A 33 -9.38 -8.23 3.63
C PRO A 33 -9.84 -7.76 2.24
N TRP A 34 -9.28 -6.67 1.71
CA TRP A 34 -9.76 -5.95 0.52
C TRP A 34 -9.65 -6.76 -0.76
N ASN A 35 -8.66 -7.65 -0.87
CA ASN A 35 -8.49 -8.54 -2.01
C ASN A 35 -9.62 -9.58 -2.19
N LYS A 36 -10.48 -9.73 -1.16
CA LYS A 36 -11.64 -10.65 -1.19
C LYS A 36 -12.95 -9.97 -1.60
N ILE A 37 -12.96 -8.64 -1.71
CA ILE A 37 -14.15 -7.90 -2.12
C ILE A 37 -14.29 -8.01 -3.63
N ASN A 38 -15.54 -8.13 -4.11
CA ASN A 38 -15.82 -8.11 -5.54
C ASN A 38 -15.41 -6.76 -6.13
N LYS A 39 -14.55 -6.80 -7.13
CA LYS A 39 -13.91 -5.65 -7.77
C LYS A 39 -14.89 -4.69 -8.45
N ASP A 40 -16.07 -5.17 -8.81
CA ASP A 40 -17.11 -4.35 -9.44
C ASP A 40 -17.71 -3.30 -8.49
N PHE A 41 -17.41 -3.37 -7.20
CA PHE A 41 -17.92 -2.48 -6.15
C PHE A 41 -16.85 -1.66 -5.44
N VAL A 42 -15.61 -1.77 -5.86
CA VAL A 42 -14.50 -1.14 -5.18
C VAL A 42 -13.68 -0.31 -6.15
N ASP A 43 -13.55 0.97 -5.83
CA ASP A 43 -12.57 1.87 -6.44
C ASP A 43 -11.32 1.87 -5.54
N LEU A 44 -10.16 1.55 -6.11
CA LEU A 44 -8.91 1.46 -5.35
C LEU A 44 -8.00 2.64 -5.69
N ILE A 45 -7.52 3.33 -4.67
CA ILE A 45 -6.45 4.30 -4.75
C ILE A 45 -5.29 3.75 -3.94
N LEU A 46 -4.22 3.32 -4.62
CA LEU A 46 -3.05 2.72 -4.00
C LEU A 46 -1.89 3.71 -4.05
N VAL A 47 -1.34 4.03 -2.90
CA VAL A 47 -0.22 4.98 -2.77
C VAL A 47 1.03 4.20 -2.40
N GLU A 48 2.05 4.23 -3.28
CA GLU A 48 3.33 3.55 -3.07
C GLU A 48 4.48 4.47 -3.49
N PRO A 49 5.37 4.83 -2.57
CA PRO A 49 6.46 5.75 -2.86
C PRO A 49 7.62 5.13 -3.66
N ASP A 50 7.82 3.82 -3.61
CA ASP A 50 8.86 3.15 -4.38
C ASP A 50 8.44 3.02 -5.85
N PRO A 51 9.14 3.67 -6.80
CA PRO A 51 8.74 3.69 -8.21
C PRO A 51 8.74 2.30 -8.85
N GLU A 52 9.66 1.42 -8.44
CA GLU A 52 9.73 0.06 -8.98
C GLU A 52 8.52 -0.76 -8.53
N GLU A 53 8.12 -0.61 -7.27
CA GLU A 53 6.95 -1.29 -6.72
C GLU A 53 5.64 -0.69 -7.25
N ALA A 54 5.54 0.65 -7.33
CA ALA A 54 4.38 1.32 -7.90
C ALA A 54 4.11 0.86 -9.35
N ALA A 55 5.14 0.79 -10.19
CA ALA A 55 5.03 0.30 -11.56
C ALA A 55 4.59 -1.18 -11.62
N LYS A 56 5.09 -2.02 -10.72
CA LYS A 56 4.68 -3.42 -10.61
C LYS A 56 3.19 -3.54 -10.25
N ILE A 57 2.75 -2.79 -9.24
CA ILE A 57 1.34 -2.75 -8.82
C ILE A 57 0.45 -2.26 -9.97
N GLU A 58 0.85 -1.21 -10.67
CA GLU A 58 0.11 -0.66 -11.82
C GLU A 58 -0.06 -1.70 -12.93
N ASN A 59 1.00 -2.43 -13.26
CA ASN A 59 0.95 -3.51 -14.25
C ASN A 59 0.00 -4.66 -13.83
N GLU A 60 -0.05 -4.97 -12.55
CA GLU A 60 -0.96 -6.00 -12.03
C GLU A 60 -2.42 -5.51 -12.01
N LEU A 61 -2.63 -4.21 -11.76
CA LEU A 61 -3.96 -3.59 -11.70
C LEU A 61 -4.52 -3.20 -13.06
N SER A 62 -3.70 -2.97 -14.07
CA SER A 62 -4.14 -2.55 -15.43
C SER A 62 -5.20 -3.46 -16.06
N LYS A 63 -5.38 -4.66 -15.51
CA LYS A 63 -6.43 -5.63 -15.88
C LYS A 63 -7.73 -5.49 -15.07
N LYS A 64 -7.78 -4.53 -14.15
CA LYS A 64 -8.91 -4.35 -13.22
C LYS A 64 -9.45 -2.93 -13.38
N GLN A 65 -10.73 -2.81 -13.68
CA GLN A 65 -11.41 -1.52 -13.73
C GLN A 65 -11.36 -0.83 -12.35
N ASN A 66 -11.33 0.51 -12.36
CA ASN A 66 -11.45 1.39 -11.20
C ASN A 66 -10.31 1.30 -10.17
N SER A 67 -9.07 1.23 -10.64
CA SER A 67 -7.90 1.28 -9.75
C SER A 67 -6.90 2.33 -10.23
N ILE A 68 -6.36 3.10 -9.30
CA ILE A 68 -5.34 4.13 -9.55
C ILE A 68 -4.15 3.83 -8.64
N VAL A 69 -2.93 3.90 -9.19
CA VAL A 69 -1.69 3.87 -8.42
C VAL A 69 -1.10 5.27 -8.40
N VAL A 70 -0.82 5.78 -7.22
CA VAL A 70 -0.18 7.08 -7.01
C VAL A 70 1.23 6.83 -6.49
N GLN A 71 2.23 7.22 -7.26
CA GLN A 71 3.63 7.14 -6.85
C GLN A 71 3.98 8.35 -5.98
N ALA A 72 3.64 8.28 -4.70
CA ALA A 72 3.92 9.32 -3.72
C ALA A 72 4.07 8.75 -2.31
N ALA A 73 4.60 9.57 -1.40
CA ALA A 73 4.50 9.35 0.04
C ALA A 73 3.64 10.47 0.64
N PHE A 74 2.88 10.18 1.69
CA PHE A 74 2.14 11.21 2.41
C PHE A 74 2.99 11.87 3.47
N TRP A 75 2.96 13.19 3.46
CA TRP A 75 3.63 14.03 4.44
C TRP A 75 2.80 15.31 4.70
N ASN A 76 3.20 16.09 5.69
CA ASN A 76 2.49 17.32 6.05
C ASN A 76 2.71 18.48 5.08
N ASP A 77 3.69 18.40 4.19
CA ASP A 77 4.04 19.43 3.23
C ASP A 77 4.45 18.79 1.90
N GLU A 78 4.16 19.45 0.79
CA GLU A 78 4.69 19.09 -0.52
C GLU A 78 6.21 19.25 -0.54
N LYS A 79 6.93 18.17 -0.60
CA LYS A 79 8.39 18.16 -0.69
C LYS A 79 8.93 16.83 -1.20
N SER A 80 10.22 16.80 -1.43
CA SER A 80 10.93 15.55 -1.69
C SER A 80 11.64 15.08 -0.43
N LEU A 81 11.47 13.81 -0.08
CA LEU A 81 12.11 13.18 1.06
C LEU A 81 12.96 11.99 0.61
N LEU A 82 13.93 11.63 1.45
CA LEU A 82 14.79 10.48 1.22
C LEU A 82 14.15 9.24 1.85
N LEU A 83 13.73 8.29 1.01
CA LEU A 83 13.22 7.00 1.45
C LEU A 83 14.38 6.00 1.56
N ASN A 84 14.53 5.42 2.73
CA ASN A 84 15.46 4.30 2.96
C ASN A 84 14.75 3.00 2.57
N LEU A 85 15.18 2.37 1.49
CA LEU A 85 14.75 1.03 1.12
C LEU A 85 15.57 0.03 1.93
N ASN A 86 14.88 -0.74 2.74
CA ASN A 86 15.51 -1.66 3.68
C ASN A 86 15.60 -3.08 3.12
N GLN A 87 16.43 -3.92 3.75
CA GLN A 87 16.62 -5.32 3.36
C GLN A 87 15.29 -6.10 3.36
N SER A 88 14.40 -5.83 4.31
CA SER A 88 13.00 -6.24 4.21
C SER A 88 12.20 -5.05 3.68
N PRO A 89 11.70 -5.08 2.45
CA PRO A 89 11.07 -3.92 1.81
C PRO A 89 9.91 -3.33 2.60
N GLY A 90 9.10 -4.15 3.26
CA GLY A 90 7.98 -3.70 4.10
C GLY A 90 8.40 -2.92 5.37
N THR A 91 9.71 -2.80 5.65
CA THR A 91 10.24 -1.96 6.73
C THR A 91 10.88 -0.66 6.24
N SER A 92 10.77 -0.37 4.94
CA SER A 92 11.31 0.85 4.33
C SER A 92 10.66 2.10 4.92
N SER A 93 11.44 3.17 5.11
CA SER A 93 10.96 4.36 5.81
C SER A 93 11.78 5.60 5.41
N ILE A 94 11.15 6.77 5.51
CA ILE A 94 11.86 8.06 5.46
C ILE A 94 12.73 8.29 6.71
N PHE A 95 12.44 7.61 7.80
CA PHE A 95 13.26 7.67 9.00
C PHE A 95 14.41 6.69 8.94
N SER A 96 15.56 7.09 9.51
CA SER A 96 16.70 6.19 9.67
C SER A 96 16.44 5.19 10.80
N SER A 97 16.84 3.94 10.59
CA SER A 97 16.69 2.89 11.60
C SER A 97 17.60 3.14 12.81
N ASN A 98 17.03 3.04 14.00
CA ASN A 98 17.78 3.17 15.25
C ASN A 98 18.39 1.82 15.67
N PHE A 99 19.59 1.53 15.19
CA PHE A 99 20.27 0.26 15.49
C PHE A 99 20.73 0.12 16.94
N SER A 100 20.87 1.21 17.69
CA SER A 100 21.15 1.10 19.15
C SER A 100 19.99 0.45 19.89
N PHE A 101 18.76 0.60 19.37
CA PHE A 101 17.58 -0.08 19.89
C PHE A 101 17.34 -1.42 19.19
N LEU A 102 17.39 -1.44 17.86
CA LEU A 102 17.02 -2.62 17.04
C LEU A 102 17.93 -3.83 17.25
N ASN A 103 19.22 -3.62 17.58
CA ASN A 103 20.16 -4.71 17.82
C ASN A 103 19.81 -5.60 19.04
N GLN A 104 18.83 -5.22 19.83
CA GLN A 104 18.27 -6.06 20.88
C GLN A 104 17.39 -7.21 20.32
N PHE A 105 17.01 -7.14 19.05
CA PHE A 105 16.16 -8.12 18.39
C PHE A 105 16.95 -8.93 17.36
N SER A 106 16.69 -10.23 17.30
CA SER A 106 17.40 -11.15 16.41
C SER A 106 17.20 -10.87 14.93
N ASP A 107 16.11 -10.22 14.55
CA ASP A 107 15.73 -9.90 13.17
C ASP A 107 16.03 -8.44 12.77
N SER A 108 16.89 -7.74 13.53
CA SER A 108 17.25 -6.33 13.30
C SER A 108 17.79 -6.05 11.89
N ASN A 109 18.42 -7.03 11.27
CA ASN A 109 18.96 -6.90 9.90
C ASN A 109 17.90 -6.51 8.85
N ARG A 110 16.65 -6.84 9.05
CA ARG A 110 15.54 -6.47 8.15
C ARG A 110 15.40 -4.97 7.94
N PHE A 111 15.82 -4.17 8.93
CA PHE A 111 15.78 -2.70 8.93
C PHE A 111 17.03 -2.05 8.33
N LYS A 112 17.99 -2.84 7.87
CA LYS A 112 19.22 -2.32 7.27
C LYS A 112 18.91 -1.72 5.90
N SER A 113 19.22 -0.43 5.72
CA SER A 113 19.04 0.25 4.43
C SER A 113 20.01 -0.33 3.39
N VAL A 114 19.46 -0.75 2.26
CA VAL A 114 20.21 -1.26 1.10
C VAL A 114 20.31 -0.26 -0.04
N LYS A 115 19.33 0.66 -0.12
CA LYS A 115 19.27 1.71 -1.14
C LYS A 115 18.54 2.92 -0.57
N LYS A 116 18.86 4.10 -1.07
CA LYS A 116 18.12 5.33 -0.75
C LYS A 116 17.63 5.96 -2.05
N ILE A 117 16.39 6.38 -2.06
CA ILE A 117 15.76 7.03 -3.20
C ILE A 117 15.07 8.32 -2.77
N ILE A 118 14.96 9.28 -3.69
CA ILE A 118 14.17 10.48 -3.45
C ILE A 118 12.73 10.20 -3.88
N VAL A 119 11.78 10.45 -3.00
CA VAL A 119 10.34 10.30 -3.25
C VAL A 119 9.63 11.63 -3.11
N LYS A 120 8.62 11.86 -3.94
CA LYS A 120 7.72 13.01 -3.78
C LYS A 120 6.74 12.74 -2.64
N CYS A 121 6.43 13.80 -1.92
CA CYS A 121 5.44 13.79 -0.85
C CYS A 121 4.36 14.83 -1.19
N ASP A 122 3.13 14.44 -1.00
CA ASP A 122 1.93 15.25 -1.17
C ASP A 122 1.13 15.28 0.14
#